data_e32ff7e113bfea05713f6fd67f4d395a
#
_entry.id   e32ff7e113bfea05713f6fd67f4d395a
#
_cell.length_a   1.000
_cell.length_b   1.000
_cell.length_c   1.000
_cell.angle_alpha   90.00
_cell.angle_beta   90.00
_cell.angle_gamma   90.00
#
_symmetry.space_group_name_H-M   'P 1'
#
loop_
_entity.id
_entity.type
_entity.pdbx_description
1 polymer ?
#
loop_
_entity_poly.entity_id
_entity_poly.type
_entity_poly.pdbx_seq_one_letter_code
_entity_poly.pdbx_strand_id
1 'polypeptide(L)'
;MGKMRFNLPSVLVSIKDGVIDLGWGHPSSRLHPIEAIRTASEILLASDDTASLQYGATQGFGPFLESLAGFLTRQPAYDIPVDPRHLFLTAGASQGLDLACTLYAPAGST
;
A
#
# COMPACT_ATOMS: atom_id res chain seq x y z
N MET A 1 11.12 -21.31 32.54
CA MET A 1 10.13 -21.42 31.46
C MET A 1 10.83 -20.98 30.16
N GLY A 2 11.33 -21.94 29.34
CA GLY A 2 12.05 -21.64 28.09
C GLY A 2 11.08 -21.02 27.09
N LYS A 3 11.41 -19.85 26.55
CA LYS A 3 10.66 -19.25 25.43
C LYS A 3 10.79 -20.18 24.22
N MET A 4 9.70 -20.79 23.80
CA MET A 4 9.62 -21.54 22.55
C MET A 4 9.85 -20.53 21.42
N ARG A 5 10.99 -20.61 20.73
CA ARG A 5 11.28 -19.75 19.56
C ARG A 5 10.78 -20.48 18.32
N PHE A 6 9.68 -19.99 17.77
CA PHE A 6 9.21 -20.41 16.46
C PHE A 6 10.10 -19.77 15.39
N ASN A 7 10.74 -20.55 14.56
CA ASN A 7 11.57 -20.06 13.44
C ASN A 7 10.67 -19.84 12.21
N LEU A 8 9.80 -18.83 12.29
CA LEU A 8 8.92 -18.47 11.17
C LEU A 8 9.67 -17.54 10.20
N PRO A 9 9.48 -17.70 8.88
CA PRO A 9 10.10 -16.82 7.90
C PRO A 9 9.55 -15.39 8.06
N SER A 10 10.43 -14.40 8.05
CA SER A 10 10.07 -12.97 8.16
C SER A 10 9.79 -12.34 6.82
N VAL A 11 10.26 -12.95 5.73
CA VAL A 11 10.11 -12.47 4.36
C VAL A 11 9.76 -13.64 3.45
N LEU A 12 8.98 -13.37 2.40
CA LEU A 12 8.57 -14.38 1.43
C LEU A 12 9.78 -14.92 0.65
N VAL A 13 10.72 -14.05 0.33
CA VAL A 13 11.91 -14.37 -0.49
C VAL A 13 13.16 -13.92 0.24
N SER A 14 14.12 -14.82 0.35
CA SER A 14 15.47 -14.56 0.86
C SER A 14 16.46 -14.69 -0.28
N ILE A 15 17.09 -13.61 -0.69
CA ILE A 15 18.13 -13.60 -1.72
C ILE A 15 19.47 -13.92 -1.07
N LYS A 16 20.20 -14.88 -1.64
CA LYS A 16 21.54 -15.22 -1.18
C LYS A 16 22.55 -14.17 -1.63
N ASP A 17 23.55 -13.89 -0.78
CA ASP A 17 24.62 -12.97 -1.11
C ASP A 17 25.35 -13.39 -2.40
N GLY A 18 25.62 -12.41 -3.27
CA GLY A 18 26.31 -12.62 -4.54
C GLY A 18 25.44 -13.19 -5.67
N VAL A 19 24.13 -13.39 -5.43
CA VAL A 19 23.18 -13.83 -6.46
C VAL A 19 22.39 -12.64 -6.97
N ILE A 20 22.31 -12.49 -8.30
CA ILE A 20 21.37 -11.60 -8.97
C ILE A 20 20.10 -12.40 -9.23
N ASP A 21 19.06 -12.14 -8.44
CA ASP A 21 17.79 -12.84 -8.57
C ASP A 21 16.85 -12.05 -9.50
N LEU A 22 16.52 -12.64 -10.64
CA LEU A 22 15.59 -12.11 -11.63
C LEU A 22 14.23 -12.82 -11.60
N GLY A 23 14.02 -13.73 -10.65
CA GLY A 23 12.81 -14.55 -10.56
C GLY A 23 11.65 -13.87 -9.84
N TRP A 24 11.93 -12.89 -8.98
CA TRP A 24 10.94 -12.26 -8.12
C TRP A 24 10.84 -10.76 -8.36
N GLY A 25 9.63 -10.26 -8.52
CA GLY A 25 9.34 -8.83 -8.77
C GLY A 25 9.24 -7.98 -7.50
N HIS A 26 10.10 -8.20 -6.49
CA HIS A 26 10.08 -7.36 -5.28
C HIS A 26 11.07 -6.20 -5.37
N PRO A 27 10.77 -5.06 -4.72
CA PRO A 27 11.64 -3.89 -4.76
C PRO A 27 12.96 -4.16 -4.03
N SER A 28 14.04 -3.54 -4.53
CA SER A 28 15.34 -3.58 -3.85
C SER A 28 15.24 -2.93 -2.47
N SER A 29 15.76 -3.61 -1.46
CA SER A 29 15.81 -3.08 -0.08
C SER A 29 16.56 -1.75 0.04
N ARG A 30 17.49 -1.47 -0.89
CA ARG A 30 18.24 -0.20 -0.94
C ARG A 30 17.40 1.00 -1.37
N LEU A 31 16.25 0.75 -2.01
CA LEU A 31 15.35 1.79 -2.51
C LEU A 31 14.15 2.04 -1.57
N HIS A 32 14.07 1.32 -0.46
CA HIS A 32 13.01 1.55 0.51
C HIS A 32 13.17 2.94 1.15
N PRO A 33 12.13 3.79 1.14
CA PRO A 33 12.22 5.17 1.62
C PRO A 33 12.07 5.24 3.16
N ILE A 34 12.96 4.56 3.89
CA ILE A 34 12.85 4.40 5.35
C ILE A 34 12.83 5.73 6.08
N GLU A 35 13.71 6.67 5.69
CA GLU A 35 13.78 7.99 6.35
C GLU A 35 12.53 8.82 6.08
N ALA A 36 11.98 8.77 4.87
CA ALA A 36 10.74 9.47 4.54
C ALA A 36 9.55 8.90 5.35
N ILE A 37 9.47 7.57 5.51
CA ILE A 37 8.44 6.92 6.32
C ILE A 37 8.59 7.31 7.80
N ARG A 38 9.82 7.32 8.32
CA ARG A 38 10.10 7.73 9.70
C ARG A 38 9.63 9.16 9.95
N THR A 39 10.08 10.10 9.12
CA THR A 39 9.71 11.53 9.23
C THR A 39 8.20 11.73 9.12
N ALA A 40 7.53 11.08 8.17
CA ALA A 40 6.08 11.18 8.03
C ALA A 40 5.35 10.63 9.26
N SER A 41 5.83 9.52 9.84
CA SER A 41 5.26 8.94 11.05
C SER A 41 5.45 9.84 12.27
N GLU A 42 6.63 10.46 12.42
CA GLU A 42 6.92 11.41 13.49
C GLU A 42 6.00 12.64 13.41
N ILE A 43 5.83 13.21 12.22
CA ILE A 43 4.92 14.35 11.98
C ILE A 43 3.49 13.98 12.36
N LEU A 44 3.01 12.83 11.89
CA LEU A 44 1.65 12.37 12.15
C LEU A 44 1.39 12.14 13.65
N LEU A 45 2.31 11.45 14.32
CA LEU A 45 2.16 11.08 15.72
C LEU A 45 2.47 12.24 16.70
N ALA A 46 3.13 13.30 16.24
CA ALA A 46 3.34 14.52 17.03
C ALA A 46 2.08 15.39 17.12
N SER A 47 1.06 15.13 16.30
CA SER A 47 -0.23 15.80 16.39
C SER A 47 -1.14 15.13 17.42
N ASP A 48 -2.04 15.88 18.04
CA ASP A 48 -3.07 15.36 18.94
C ASP A 48 -4.24 14.70 18.14
N ASP A 49 -4.18 14.73 16.81
CA ASP A 49 -5.19 14.12 15.94
C ASP A 49 -4.96 12.60 15.83
N THR A 50 -5.85 11.84 16.43
CA THR A 50 -5.84 10.37 16.39
C THR A 50 -6.70 9.78 15.28
N ALA A 51 -7.23 10.57 14.36
CA ALA A 51 -8.15 10.10 13.32
C ALA A 51 -7.55 8.98 12.46
N SER A 52 -6.23 9.03 12.19
CA SER A 52 -5.52 7.99 11.44
C SER A 52 -5.45 6.63 12.17
N LEU A 53 -5.70 6.60 13.48
CA LEU A 53 -5.69 5.38 14.31
C LEU A 53 -7.09 4.85 14.59
N GLN A 54 -8.12 5.49 14.04
CA GLN A 54 -9.53 5.07 14.16
C GLN A 54 -9.98 4.23 12.97
N TYR A 55 -11.18 3.68 13.07
CA TYR A 55 -11.82 3.03 11.91
C TYR A 55 -12.02 4.05 10.80
N GLY A 56 -11.47 3.75 9.63
CA GLY A 56 -11.59 4.59 8.44
C GLY A 56 -12.97 4.51 7.78
N ALA A 57 -13.25 5.46 6.89
CA ALA A 57 -14.39 5.39 5.98
C ALA A 57 -14.22 4.21 5.01
N THR A 58 -15.34 3.66 4.51
CA THR A 58 -15.34 2.51 3.59
C THR A 58 -14.47 2.72 2.36
N GLN A 59 -14.44 3.93 1.83
CA GLN A 59 -13.65 4.28 0.64
C GLN A 59 -12.15 4.40 0.95
N GLY A 60 -11.79 4.69 2.18
CA GLY A 60 -10.44 4.92 2.67
C GLY A 60 -10.33 6.21 3.50
N PHE A 61 -9.16 6.45 4.05
CA PHE A 61 -8.89 7.64 4.86
C PHE A 61 -8.87 8.90 3.97
N GLY A 62 -9.81 9.83 4.19
CA GLY A 62 -10.04 11.01 3.34
C GLY A 62 -8.79 11.83 3.04
N PRO A 63 -8.02 12.29 4.05
CA PRO A 63 -6.79 13.06 3.82
C PRO A 63 -5.74 12.32 2.97
N PHE A 64 -5.68 11.00 3.06
CA PHE A 64 -4.81 10.20 2.18
C PHE A 64 -5.32 10.21 0.73
N LEU A 65 -6.63 10.03 0.52
CA LEU A 65 -7.23 10.05 -0.82
C LEU A 65 -7.07 11.41 -1.50
N GLU A 66 -7.21 12.51 -0.76
CA GLU A 66 -6.97 13.87 -1.26
C GLU A 66 -5.50 14.08 -1.66
N SER A 67 -4.58 13.66 -0.80
CA SER A 67 -3.14 13.73 -1.09
C SER A 67 -2.75 12.89 -2.30
N LEU A 68 -3.32 11.68 -2.41
CA LEU A 68 -3.12 10.78 -3.54
C LEU A 68 -3.69 11.37 -4.84
N ALA A 69 -4.89 11.94 -4.80
CA ALA A 69 -5.49 12.62 -5.95
C ALA A 69 -4.61 13.77 -6.45
N GLY A 70 -4.10 14.59 -5.54
CA GLY A 70 -3.16 15.66 -5.86
C GLY A 70 -1.83 15.14 -6.44
N PHE A 71 -1.32 14.02 -5.94
CA PHE A 71 -0.13 13.38 -6.51
C PHE A 71 -0.40 12.87 -7.93
N LEU A 72 -1.48 12.12 -8.13
CA LEU A 72 -1.85 11.55 -9.43
C LEU A 72 -2.11 12.63 -10.49
N THR A 73 -2.80 13.71 -10.12
CA THR A 73 -3.06 14.87 -11.01
C THR A 73 -1.77 15.46 -11.59
N ARG A 74 -0.65 15.36 -10.87
CA ARG A 74 0.65 15.86 -11.34
C ARG A 74 1.41 14.87 -12.22
N GLN A 75 0.90 13.64 -12.38
CA GLN A 75 1.58 12.64 -13.21
C GLN A 75 1.22 12.82 -14.69
N PRO A 76 2.18 12.66 -15.62
CA PRO A 76 1.92 12.82 -17.05
C PRO A 76 0.87 11.88 -17.65
N ALA A 77 0.50 10.83 -16.93
CA ALA A 77 -0.50 9.86 -17.35
C ALA A 77 -1.97 10.35 -17.17
N TYR A 78 -2.16 11.51 -16.52
CA TYR A 78 -3.49 12.04 -16.23
C TYR A 78 -3.67 13.40 -16.91
N ASP A 79 -4.52 13.45 -17.92
CA ASP A 79 -4.82 14.67 -18.68
C ASP A 79 -5.79 15.61 -17.95
N ILE A 80 -6.52 15.09 -16.95
CA ILE A 80 -7.50 15.83 -16.16
C ILE A 80 -7.22 15.66 -14.66
N PRO A 81 -7.63 16.64 -13.83
CA PRO A 81 -7.51 16.50 -12.38
C PRO A 81 -8.22 15.25 -11.86
N VAL A 82 -7.54 14.50 -11.00
CA VAL A 82 -8.11 13.31 -10.35
C VAL A 82 -9.00 13.77 -9.19
N ASP A 83 -10.27 13.36 -9.22
CA ASP A 83 -11.20 13.60 -8.12
C ASP A 83 -11.00 12.54 -7.03
N PRO A 84 -10.70 12.92 -5.77
CA PRO A 84 -10.51 11.95 -4.69
C PRO A 84 -11.74 11.08 -4.43
N ARG A 85 -12.94 11.52 -4.81
CA ARG A 85 -14.18 10.72 -4.69
C ARG A 85 -14.22 9.50 -5.61
N HIS A 86 -13.38 9.47 -6.64
CA HIS A 86 -13.23 8.34 -7.56
C HIS A 86 -12.10 7.37 -7.17
N LEU A 87 -11.47 7.61 -6.02
CA LEU A 87 -10.43 6.72 -5.49
C LEU A 87 -11.02 5.82 -4.42
N PHE A 88 -10.56 4.57 -4.40
CA PHE A 88 -10.92 3.58 -3.39
C PHE A 88 -9.65 2.88 -2.92
N LEU A 89 -9.42 2.87 -1.61
CA LEU A 89 -8.26 2.24 -1.01
C LEU A 89 -8.50 0.75 -0.80
N THR A 90 -7.59 -0.08 -1.29
CA THR A 90 -7.62 -1.53 -1.10
C THR A 90 -6.36 -2.02 -0.39
N ALA A 91 -6.44 -3.18 0.25
CA ALA A 91 -5.29 -3.88 0.83
C ALA A 91 -4.47 -4.57 -0.26
N GLY A 92 -3.90 -3.78 -1.17
CA GLY A 92 -3.11 -4.22 -2.31
C GLY A 92 -3.93 -4.55 -3.55
N ALA A 93 -3.22 -4.78 -4.66
CA ALA A 93 -3.80 -5.03 -5.98
C ALA A 93 -4.69 -6.28 -6.03
N SER A 94 -4.38 -7.32 -5.27
CA SER A 94 -5.17 -8.56 -5.25
C SER A 94 -6.59 -8.32 -4.76
N GLN A 95 -6.78 -7.52 -3.70
CA GLN A 95 -8.12 -7.16 -3.24
C GLN A 95 -8.83 -6.28 -4.26
N GLY A 96 -8.11 -5.33 -4.88
CA GLY A 96 -8.70 -4.49 -5.93
C GLY A 96 -9.22 -5.30 -7.11
N LEU A 97 -8.46 -6.29 -7.58
CA LEU A 97 -8.86 -7.20 -8.64
C LEU A 97 -10.04 -8.09 -8.24
N ASP A 98 -10.00 -8.66 -7.04
CA ASP A 98 -11.10 -9.49 -6.53
C ASP A 98 -12.42 -8.70 -6.47
N LEU A 99 -12.39 -7.49 -5.94
CA LEU A 99 -13.56 -6.60 -5.91
C LEU A 99 -14.04 -6.25 -7.31
N ALA A 100 -13.13 -5.91 -8.24
CA ALA A 100 -13.49 -5.60 -9.61
C ALA A 100 -14.15 -6.80 -10.31
N CYS A 101 -13.57 -7.99 -10.16
CA CYS A 101 -14.15 -9.22 -10.71
C CYS A 101 -15.53 -9.54 -10.09
N THR A 102 -15.64 -9.42 -8.77
CA THR A 102 -16.90 -9.70 -8.06
C THR A 102 -18.04 -8.77 -8.49
N LEU A 103 -17.71 -7.48 -8.70
CA LEU A 103 -18.72 -6.46 -9.01
C LEU A 103 -19.08 -6.40 -10.51
N TYR A 104 -18.12 -6.64 -11.39
CA TYR A 104 -18.27 -6.35 -12.82
C TYR A 104 -18.17 -7.56 -13.74
N ALA A 105 -17.65 -8.70 -13.29
CA ALA A 105 -17.60 -9.91 -14.08
C ALA A 105 -18.88 -10.74 -13.89
N PRO A 106 -19.68 -10.98 -14.94
CA PRO A 106 -20.85 -11.86 -14.85
C PRO A 106 -20.44 -13.28 -14.47
N ALA A 107 -21.31 -13.99 -13.76
CA ALA A 107 -21.08 -15.39 -13.43
C ALA A 107 -20.91 -16.22 -14.72
N GLY A 108 -19.79 -16.96 -14.82
CA GLY A 108 -19.47 -17.78 -16.01
C GLY A 108 -18.74 -17.01 -17.13
N SER A 109 -18.35 -15.74 -16.93
CA SER A 109 -17.45 -15.04 -17.85
C SER A 109 -16.03 -15.64 -17.78
N THR A 110 -15.40 -15.83 -18.93
CA THR A 110 -14.00 -16.28 -19.08
C THR A 110 -13.16 -15.16 -19.68
#